data_64cb2266b8e75f76de8a34b21cef6c7e
#
_entry.id   64cb2266b8e75f76de8a34b21cef6c7e
#
_cell.length_a   1.000
_cell.length_b   1.000
_cell.length_c   1.000
_cell.angle_alpha   90.00
_cell.angle_beta   90.00
_cell.angle_gamma   90.00
#
_symmetry.space_group_name_H-M   'P 1'
#
loop_
_entity.id
_entity.type
_entity.pdbx_description
1 polymer ?
#
loop_
_entity_poly.entity_id
_entity_poly.type
_entity_poly.pdbx_seq_one_letter_code
_entity_poly.pdbx_strand_id
1 'polypeptide(L)'
;MTIALNRRHFLGGSAVAAGLATLPARLWAAQSPAAWAAAEKSLQSFVDSKYVPGVVGLIGRGTEAPIALKAGTLAFDNPTPVDENSLFRCYSMTKPITGIAAMMLIEDGKLKLDQNIADFLPGFANPRVMTEPDKSLASRPAARPITVRNLLTHTAGLGYTIVTKGPLLDAYVQLGLTPGAVSRKQLPGQPPITTAPSLAEFANRLATLPLVADPGTVWSYSVSLDLMGRIIELASGKPFDVFLQERIFAPLDMTSSYFQVPQSEVKRLTTNYFGASFGAFPIDPGNDSVFLDKPAFPFGGAGLVSSPRDYDRFLAMLMGEGALGPVRIMQRETAQLAMSNLVPPGTRMESFVKGQGFGAGGRVTIGPRDTGEGLGTFGWGGAASTIGWVDRTRGIRASGWSQIMTMGEQPFTTGFGKSVYA
;
A
#
# COMPACT_ATOMS: atom_id res chain seq x y z
N MET A 1 -26.89 20.75 63.66
CA MET A 1 -26.26 22.05 63.91
C MET A 1 -25.88 22.63 62.55
N THR A 2 -26.72 23.52 62.11
CA THR A 2 -26.74 24.09 60.76
C THR A 2 -25.90 25.37 60.74
N ILE A 3 -24.94 25.52 59.86
CA ILE A 3 -24.26 26.80 59.65
C ILE A 3 -24.40 27.18 58.18
N ALA A 4 -25.02 28.32 57.98
CA ALA A 4 -25.39 28.92 56.74
C ALA A 4 -24.19 29.54 55.99
N LEU A 5 -24.22 29.45 54.67
CA LEU A 5 -23.37 30.19 53.75
C LEU A 5 -23.73 31.66 53.76
N ASN A 6 -22.75 32.54 53.83
CA ASN A 6 -22.90 33.94 53.53
C ASN A 6 -22.01 34.35 52.37
N ARG A 7 -22.68 34.86 51.28
CA ARG A 7 -22.11 35.52 50.11
C ARG A 7 -21.67 36.92 50.47
N ARG A 8 -20.45 37.30 50.15
CA ARG A 8 -19.96 38.64 49.75
C ARG A 8 -18.51 38.81 50.17
N HIS A 9 -17.58 38.68 49.23
CA HIS A 9 -16.58 39.72 48.92
C HIS A 9 -15.83 39.29 47.69
N PHE A 10 -16.20 39.89 46.62
CA PHE A 10 -15.49 39.91 45.37
C PHE A 10 -14.93 41.31 45.21
N LEU A 11 -13.69 41.45 44.89
CA LEU A 11 -13.06 42.45 44.05
C LEU A 11 -11.58 42.64 44.47
N GLY A 12 -10.69 42.26 43.62
CA GLY A 12 -9.24 42.51 43.71
C GLY A 12 -8.54 41.78 42.56
N GLY A 13 -8.45 42.42 41.42
CA GLY A 13 -8.00 41.84 40.18
C GLY A 13 -6.49 41.53 40.13
N SER A 14 -6.15 40.59 39.31
CA SER A 14 -4.90 40.56 38.57
C SER A 14 -5.14 39.77 37.27
N ALA A 15 -5.24 40.50 36.16
CA ALA A 15 -5.28 39.94 34.83
C ALA A 15 -3.89 39.35 34.52
N VAL A 16 -3.77 38.05 34.62
CA VAL A 16 -2.68 37.29 33.96
C VAL A 16 -3.15 37.08 32.53
N ALA A 17 -2.69 37.91 31.62
CA ALA A 17 -2.81 37.66 30.19
C ALA A 17 -2.00 36.40 29.86
N ALA A 18 -2.72 35.25 29.73
CA ALA A 18 -2.18 34.06 29.10
C ALA A 18 -1.98 34.40 27.62
N GLY A 19 -0.74 34.71 27.28
CA GLY A 19 -0.31 34.80 25.90
C GLY A 19 -0.43 33.42 25.26
N LEU A 20 -1.56 33.16 24.58
CA LEU A 20 -1.65 32.14 23.58
C LEU A 20 -0.64 32.53 22.48
N ALA A 21 0.55 31.93 22.54
CA ALA A 21 1.45 31.92 21.41
C ALA A 21 0.71 31.19 20.28
N THR A 22 0.02 31.96 19.46
CA THR A 22 -0.44 31.50 18.15
C THR A 22 0.82 31.18 17.36
N LEU A 23 1.16 29.89 17.29
CA LEU A 23 2.09 29.41 16.27
C LEU A 23 1.62 30.03 14.95
N PRO A 24 2.52 30.68 14.19
CA PRO A 24 2.12 31.26 12.92
C PRO A 24 1.56 30.11 12.09
N ALA A 25 0.26 30.20 11.74
CA ALA A 25 -0.28 29.41 10.65
C ALA A 25 0.67 29.70 9.47
N ARG A 26 1.49 28.70 9.11
CA ARG A 26 2.31 28.79 7.89
C ARG A 26 1.28 29.06 6.80
N LEU A 27 1.30 30.27 6.25
CA LEU A 27 0.56 30.60 5.04
C LEU A 27 1.15 29.71 3.96
N TRP A 28 0.51 28.57 3.75
CA TRP A 28 0.78 27.74 2.61
C TRP A 28 0.37 28.58 1.39
N ALA A 29 1.34 29.07 0.65
CA ALA A 29 1.08 29.72 -0.62
C ALA A 29 0.19 28.79 -1.44
N ALA A 30 -0.88 29.34 -2.02
CA ALA A 30 -1.78 28.58 -2.89
C ALA A 30 -0.93 27.77 -3.86
N GLN A 31 -1.17 26.45 -3.91
CA GLN A 31 -0.37 25.56 -4.76
C GLN A 31 -0.53 26.03 -6.21
N SER A 32 0.55 26.46 -6.83
CA SER A 32 0.58 26.76 -8.26
C SER A 32 1.24 25.60 -9.00
N PRO A 33 0.83 25.27 -10.24
CA PRO A 33 1.52 24.29 -11.07
C PRO A 33 3.02 24.58 -11.20
N ALA A 34 3.42 25.87 -11.20
CA ALA A 34 4.81 26.29 -11.23
C ALA A 34 5.65 25.76 -10.07
N ALA A 35 5.04 25.49 -8.90
CA ALA A 35 5.75 24.90 -7.76
C ALA A 35 6.20 23.44 -8.03
N TRP A 36 5.67 22.79 -9.04
CA TRP A 36 5.91 21.39 -9.38
C TRP A 36 6.43 21.22 -10.82
N ALA A 37 7.03 22.27 -11.40
CA ALA A 37 7.53 22.25 -12.78
C ALA A 37 8.54 21.12 -13.05
N ALA A 38 9.37 20.77 -12.08
CA ALA A 38 10.30 19.64 -12.20
C ALA A 38 9.56 18.31 -12.33
N ALA A 39 8.48 18.12 -11.55
CA ALA A 39 7.64 16.93 -11.61
C ALA A 39 6.87 16.87 -12.94
N GLU A 40 6.29 17.97 -13.39
CA GLU A 40 5.61 18.05 -14.68
C GLU A 40 6.55 17.70 -15.85
N LYS A 41 7.74 18.30 -15.88
CA LYS A 41 8.78 17.99 -16.88
C LYS A 41 9.19 16.51 -16.83
N SER A 42 9.36 15.95 -15.64
CA SER A 42 9.67 14.53 -15.47
C SER A 42 8.59 13.63 -16.06
N LEU A 43 7.32 13.90 -15.74
CA LEU A 43 6.19 13.14 -16.28
C LEU A 43 6.12 13.22 -17.80
N GLN A 44 6.22 14.44 -18.37
CA GLN A 44 6.18 14.66 -19.81
C GLN A 44 7.28 13.87 -20.53
N SER A 45 8.50 13.81 -19.96
CA SER A 45 9.65 13.13 -20.58
C SER A 45 9.42 11.63 -20.79
N PHE A 46 8.65 10.96 -19.91
CA PHE A 46 8.32 9.54 -20.06
C PHE A 46 7.35 9.28 -21.22
N VAL A 47 6.47 10.23 -21.50
CA VAL A 47 5.55 10.15 -22.66
C VAL A 47 6.28 10.49 -23.95
N ASP A 48 7.06 11.57 -23.96
CA ASP A 48 7.83 12.02 -25.13
C ASP A 48 8.83 10.96 -25.62
N SER A 49 9.46 10.25 -24.68
CA SER A 49 10.35 9.13 -24.98
C SER A 49 9.62 7.85 -25.39
N LYS A 50 8.30 7.85 -25.41
CA LYS A 50 7.44 6.67 -25.67
C LYS A 50 7.72 5.50 -24.71
N TYR A 51 8.21 5.80 -23.51
CA TYR A 51 8.39 4.81 -22.46
C TYR A 51 7.04 4.25 -22.00
N VAL A 52 6.04 5.15 -21.85
CA VAL A 52 4.64 4.81 -21.53
C VAL A 52 3.70 5.67 -22.36
N PRO A 53 2.45 5.22 -22.63
CA PRO A 53 1.47 6.02 -23.40
C PRO A 53 0.96 7.21 -22.59
N GLY A 54 0.87 7.10 -21.27
CA GLY A 54 0.36 8.16 -20.41
C GLY A 54 0.71 7.98 -18.95
N VAL A 55 0.76 9.11 -18.24
CA VAL A 55 1.12 9.21 -16.83
C VAL A 55 0.28 10.25 -16.13
N VAL A 56 0.03 10.03 -14.83
CA VAL A 56 -0.61 11.00 -13.94
C VAL A 56 0.22 11.14 -12.67
N GLY A 57 0.44 12.37 -12.20
CA GLY A 57 1.00 12.68 -10.89
C GLY A 57 -0.01 13.51 -10.09
N LEU A 58 -0.34 13.11 -8.89
CA LEU A 58 -1.06 13.95 -7.94
C LEU A 58 -0.11 14.36 -6.82
N ILE A 59 -0.04 15.66 -6.52
CA ILE A 59 0.80 16.21 -5.48
C ILE A 59 -0.02 17.18 -4.63
N GLY A 60 -0.09 16.94 -3.33
CA GLY A 60 -0.83 17.78 -2.39
C GLY A 60 0.02 18.20 -1.18
N ARG A 61 -0.30 19.37 -0.62
CA ARG A 61 0.24 19.82 0.66
C ARG A 61 -0.80 19.63 1.77
N GLY A 62 -0.37 19.10 2.91
CA GLY A 62 -1.30 18.78 3.99
C GLY A 62 -2.47 17.94 3.49
N THR A 63 -3.69 18.34 3.82
CA THR A 63 -4.94 17.71 3.37
C THR A 63 -5.68 18.53 2.30
N GLU A 64 -5.04 19.58 1.75
CA GLU A 64 -5.63 20.44 0.73
C GLU A 64 -5.84 19.67 -0.59
N ALA A 65 -6.64 20.24 -1.51
CA ALA A 65 -6.82 19.66 -2.84
C ALA A 65 -5.48 19.49 -3.57
N PRO A 66 -5.21 18.34 -4.21
CA PRO A 66 -3.95 18.13 -4.93
C PRO A 66 -3.94 18.88 -6.25
N ILE A 67 -2.74 19.10 -6.79
CA ILE A 67 -2.54 19.45 -8.19
C ILE A 67 -2.41 18.15 -8.98
N ALA A 68 -3.12 18.06 -10.11
CA ALA A 68 -3.01 16.97 -11.07
C ALA A 68 -2.09 17.38 -12.22
N LEU A 69 -0.97 16.67 -12.34
CA LEU A 69 -0.05 16.74 -13.47
C LEU A 69 -0.33 15.52 -14.36
N LYS A 70 -0.51 15.70 -15.65
CA LYS A 70 -0.92 14.63 -16.57
C LYS A 70 -0.34 14.81 -17.95
N ALA A 71 0.05 13.71 -18.59
CA ALA A 71 0.54 13.68 -19.95
C ALA A 71 0.16 12.37 -20.64
N GLY A 72 -0.13 12.43 -21.95
CA GLY A 72 -0.41 11.27 -22.79
C GLY A 72 -1.81 10.69 -22.65
N THR A 73 -1.94 9.40 -22.96
CA THR A 73 -3.21 8.71 -23.26
C THR A 73 -3.35 7.40 -22.50
N LEU A 74 -4.56 6.80 -22.50
CA LEU A 74 -4.87 5.54 -21.81
C LEU A 74 -4.06 4.34 -22.36
N ALA A 75 -3.71 4.38 -23.66
CA ALA A 75 -2.88 3.37 -24.31
C ALA A 75 -2.23 3.96 -25.58
N PHE A 76 -1.20 3.32 -26.13
CA PHE A 76 -0.57 3.75 -27.37
C PHE A 76 -1.52 3.72 -28.58
N ASP A 77 -2.50 2.84 -28.55
CA ASP A 77 -3.55 2.66 -29.57
C ASP A 77 -4.91 3.28 -29.16
N ASN A 78 -4.99 3.94 -28.01
CA ASN A 78 -6.18 4.63 -27.53
C ASN A 78 -5.86 6.10 -27.25
N PRO A 79 -6.29 7.06 -28.08
CA PRO A 79 -5.94 8.47 -27.96
C PRO A 79 -6.68 9.22 -26.84
N THR A 80 -7.53 8.56 -26.07
CA THR A 80 -8.22 9.18 -24.94
C THR A 80 -7.20 9.66 -23.91
N PRO A 81 -7.16 10.97 -23.56
CA PRO A 81 -6.21 11.49 -22.57
C PRO A 81 -6.38 10.82 -21.20
N VAL A 82 -5.27 10.59 -20.50
CA VAL A 82 -5.31 10.20 -19.08
C VAL A 82 -5.64 11.41 -18.21
N ASP A 83 -6.31 11.14 -17.10
CA ASP A 83 -6.63 12.14 -16.06
C ASP A 83 -6.63 11.52 -14.65
N GLU A 84 -6.96 12.33 -13.67
CA GLU A 84 -7.06 11.92 -12.27
C GLU A 84 -8.17 10.90 -11.99
N ASN A 85 -9.09 10.70 -12.93
CA ASN A 85 -10.17 9.71 -12.84
C ASN A 85 -9.88 8.44 -13.65
N SER A 86 -8.84 8.41 -14.47
CA SER A 86 -8.44 7.21 -15.20
C SER A 86 -8.12 6.07 -14.24
N LEU A 87 -8.39 4.84 -14.65
CA LEU A 87 -8.21 3.66 -13.81
C LEU A 87 -6.86 2.99 -14.06
N PHE A 88 -6.13 2.75 -12.99
CA PHE A 88 -4.81 2.13 -12.98
C PHE A 88 -4.79 0.92 -12.06
N ARG A 89 -4.08 -0.13 -12.44
CA ARG A 89 -3.83 -1.28 -11.58
C ARG A 89 -2.82 -0.89 -10.52
N CYS A 90 -3.23 -0.92 -9.27
CA CYS A 90 -2.40 -0.54 -8.11
C CYS A 90 -1.31 -1.56 -7.82
N TYR A 91 -1.57 -2.85 -8.11
CA TYR A 91 -0.72 -3.94 -7.64
C TYR A 91 -0.33 -3.74 -6.17
N SER A 92 0.95 -3.71 -5.86
CA SER A 92 1.41 -3.65 -4.46
C SER A 92 1.06 -2.36 -3.71
N MET A 93 0.58 -1.30 -4.38
CA MET A 93 -0.05 -0.17 -3.68
C MET A 93 -1.35 -0.54 -2.95
N THR A 94 -1.90 -1.74 -3.16
CA THR A 94 -2.97 -2.33 -2.34
C THR A 94 -2.53 -2.54 -0.89
N LYS A 95 -1.25 -2.87 -0.64
CA LYS A 95 -0.73 -3.26 0.67
C LYS A 95 -0.93 -2.22 1.78
N PRO A 96 -0.65 -0.92 1.58
CA PRO A 96 -0.95 0.09 2.60
C PRO A 96 -2.42 0.13 2.99
N ILE A 97 -3.35 -0.02 2.04
CA ILE A 97 -4.80 -0.06 2.31
C ILE A 97 -5.15 -1.26 3.19
N THR A 98 -4.63 -2.45 2.86
CA THR A 98 -4.79 -3.67 3.67
C THR A 98 -4.18 -3.51 5.07
N GLY A 99 -3.00 -2.90 5.15
CA GLY A 99 -2.34 -2.61 6.42
C GLY A 99 -3.15 -1.67 7.30
N ILE A 100 -3.68 -0.60 6.74
CA ILE A 100 -4.56 0.34 7.45
C ILE A 100 -5.85 -0.34 7.91
N ALA A 101 -6.45 -1.21 7.08
CA ALA A 101 -7.63 -2.01 7.48
C ALA A 101 -7.35 -2.89 8.71
N ALA A 102 -6.19 -3.54 8.77
CA ALA A 102 -5.79 -4.30 9.94
C ALA A 102 -5.56 -3.41 11.18
N MET A 103 -4.97 -2.22 11.00
CA MET A 103 -4.78 -1.26 12.10
C MET A 103 -6.11 -0.73 12.65
N MET A 104 -7.14 -0.55 11.81
CA MET A 104 -8.49 -0.21 12.26
C MET A 104 -9.08 -1.31 13.14
N LEU A 105 -8.87 -2.59 12.80
CA LEU A 105 -9.31 -3.71 13.65
C LEU A 105 -8.50 -3.80 14.96
N ILE A 106 -7.25 -3.35 14.98
CA ILE A 106 -6.46 -3.22 16.21
C ILE A 106 -7.06 -2.12 17.09
N GLU A 107 -7.43 -0.98 16.52
CA GLU A 107 -8.12 0.10 17.23
C GLU A 107 -9.48 -0.36 17.79
N ASP A 108 -10.24 -1.13 17.00
CA ASP A 108 -11.52 -1.71 17.41
C ASP A 108 -11.36 -2.80 18.51
N GLY A 109 -10.14 -3.16 18.91
CA GLY A 109 -9.85 -4.21 19.89
C GLY A 109 -10.09 -5.64 19.39
N LYS A 110 -10.32 -5.83 18.08
CA LYS A 110 -10.56 -7.14 17.45
C LYS A 110 -9.27 -7.87 17.06
N LEU A 111 -8.17 -7.14 16.94
CA LEU A 111 -6.82 -7.65 16.70
C LEU A 111 -5.85 -7.03 17.73
N LYS A 112 -4.69 -7.67 17.91
CA LYS A 112 -3.52 -7.08 18.59
C LYS A 112 -2.32 -7.19 17.68
N LEU A 113 -1.44 -6.18 17.72
CA LEU A 113 -0.29 -6.12 16.83
C LEU A 113 0.64 -7.33 17.00
N ASP A 114 0.85 -7.80 18.23
CA ASP A 114 1.68 -8.96 18.54
C ASP A 114 0.88 -10.25 18.81
N GLN A 115 -0.38 -10.28 18.38
CA GLN A 115 -1.23 -11.48 18.45
C GLN A 115 -0.71 -12.58 17.54
N ASN A 116 -0.69 -13.81 18.04
CA ASN A 116 -0.39 -14.99 17.24
C ASN A 116 -1.48 -15.19 16.17
N ILE A 117 -1.09 -15.30 14.90
CA ILE A 117 -2.06 -15.53 13.82
C ILE A 117 -2.76 -16.88 13.92
N ALA A 118 -2.20 -17.84 14.65
CA ALA A 118 -2.81 -19.13 14.89
C ALA A 118 -4.14 -19.03 15.66
N ASP A 119 -4.40 -17.94 16.38
CA ASP A 119 -5.69 -17.69 17.03
C ASP A 119 -6.84 -17.57 16.01
N PHE A 120 -6.52 -17.15 14.78
CA PHE A 120 -7.45 -17.06 13.65
C PHE A 120 -7.26 -18.19 12.63
N LEU A 121 -6.03 -18.65 12.46
CA LEU A 121 -5.62 -19.61 11.44
C LEU A 121 -4.86 -20.77 12.10
N PRO A 122 -5.58 -21.77 12.67
CA PRO A 122 -4.98 -22.87 13.44
C PRO A 122 -3.90 -23.65 12.67
N GLY A 123 -3.94 -23.67 11.34
CA GLY A 123 -2.90 -24.29 10.51
C GLY A 123 -1.49 -23.69 10.72
N PHE A 124 -1.40 -22.47 11.24
CA PHE A 124 -0.13 -21.80 11.57
C PHE A 124 0.30 -21.97 13.04
N ALA A 125 -0.31 -22.87 13.81
CA ALA A 125 0.05 -23.09 15.23
C ALA A 125 1.50 -23.59 15.39
N ASN A 126 1.98 -24.41 14.45
CA ASN A 126 3.31 -25.03 14.50
C ASN A 126 4.09 -24.76 13.20
N PRO A 127 4.45 -23.50 12.90
CA PRO A 127 5.13 -23.17 11.67
C PRO A 127 6.51 -23.85 11.64
N ARG A 128 6.96 -24.17 10.45
CA ARG A 128 8.28 -24.80 10.22
C ARG A 128 9.14 -23.89 9.35
N VAL A 129 10.44 -23.92 9.52
CA VAL A 129 11.42 -23.11 8.79
C VAL A 129 12.36 -24.01 8.00
N MET A 130 12.60 -23.69 6.74
CA MET A 130 13.55 -24.44 5.91
C MET A 130 14.95 -24.46 6.53
N THR A 131 15.59 -25.63 6.49
CA THR A 131 16.99 -25.80 6.94
C THR A 131 17.99 -25.55 5.81
N GLU A 132 17.57 -25.77 4.56
CA GLU A 132 18.37 -25.54 3.36
C GLU A 132 17.53 -24.75 2.33
N PRO A 133 17.37 -23.42 2.53
CA PRO A 133 16.67 -22.58 1.56
C PRO A 133 17.23 -22.77 0.14
N ASP A 134 16.37 -22.70 -0.87
CA ASP A 134 16.68 -22.88 -2.29
C ASP A 134 17.06 -24.33 -2.73
N LYS A 135 17.27 -25.28 -1.79
CA LYS A 135 17.69 -26.67 -2.14
C LYS A 135 16.59 -27.69 -1.83
N SER A 136 15.90 -27.58 -0.72
CA SER A 136 14.88 -28.54 -0.30
C SER A 136 13.82 -27.91 0.59
N LEU A 137 12.67 -28.60 0.76
CA LEU A 137 11.64 -28.24 1.74
C LEU A 137 11.90 -28.88 3.12
N ALA A 138 13.07 -29.51 3.33
CA ALA A 138 13.47 -29.98 4.65
C ALA A 138 13.43 -28.84 5.65
N SER A 139 12.80 -29.09 6.81
CA SER A 139 12.45 -28.01 7.72
C SER A 139 12.48 -28.46 9.18
N ARG A 140 12.75 -27.53 10.06
CA ARG A 140 12.67 -27.65 11.53
C ARG A 140 11.50 -26.83 12.09
N PRO A 141 11.05 -27.06 13.31
CA PRO A 141 10.11 -26.15 13.98
C PRO A 141 10.66 -24.71 14.01
N ALA A 142 9.80 -23.73 13.80
CA ALA A 142 10.14 -22.32 13.98
C ALA A 142 10.42 -22.01 15.45
N ALA A 143 11.34 -21.08 15.70
CA ALA A 143 11.70 -20.67 17.06
C ALA A 143 10.62 -19.82 17.77
N ARG A 144 9.70 -19.27 17.01
CA ARG A 144 8.62 -18.40 17.52
C ARG A 144 7.39 -18.41 16.60
N PRO A 145 6.19 -18.06 17.11
CA PRO A 145 5.00 -17.97 16.29
C PRO A 145 5.07 -16.78 15.32
N ILE A 146 4.20 -16.83 14.31
CA ILE A 146 3.94 -15.69 13.43
C ILE A 146 2.93 -14.76 14.10
N THR A 147 3.20 -13.45 14.11
CA THR A 147 2.29 -12.44 14.66
C THR A 147 1.67 -11.57 13.56
N VAL A 148 0.61 -10.83 13.90
CA VAL A 148 0.00 -9.81 13.04
C VAL A 148 1.06 -8.79 12.61
N ARG A 149 1.93 -8.34 13.52
CA ARG A 149 3.08 -7.47 13.23
C ARG A 149 3.98 -8.05 12.14
N ASN A 150 4.29 -9.34 12.22
CA ASN A 150 5.14 -9.99 11.23
C ASN A 150 4.52 -9.98 9.83
N LEU A 151 3.21 -10.15 9.71
CA LEU A 151 2.51 -10.05 8.42
C LEU A 151 2.55 -8.62 7.89
N LEU A 152 2.22 -7.62 8.72
CA LEU A 152 2.21 -6.21 8.33
C LEU A 152 3.57 -5.71 7.85
N THR A 153 4.66 -6.30 8.34
CA THR A 153 6.04 -5.84 8.09
C THR A 153 6.86 -6.75 7.18
N HIS A 154 6.27 -7.78 6.57
CA HIS A 154 6.99 -8.78 5.78
C HIS A 154 8.14 -9.48 6.54
N THR A 155 7.96 -9.70 7.84
CA THR A 155 8.92 -10.41 8.70
C THR A 155 8.40 -11.77 9.17
N ALA A 156 7.31 -12.27 8.57
CA ALA A 156 6.69 -13.56 8.90
C ALA A 156 7.50 -14.78 8.43
N GLY A 157 8.46 -14.59 7.54
CA GLY A 157 9.19 -15.68 6.90
C GLY A 157 8.40 -16.38 5.78
N LEU A 158 7.29 -15.82 5.31
CA LEU A 158 6.55 -16.34 4.16
C LEU A 158 7.29 -16.05 2.85
N GLY A 159 7.09 -16.88 1.84
CA GLY A 159 7.62 -16.69 0.50
C GLY A 159 6.74 -15.80 -0.39
N TYR A 160 7.19 -15.58 -1.61
CA TYR A 160 6.47 -14.88 -2.67
C TYR A 160 7.01 -15.31 -4.04
N THR A 161 6.15 -15.66 -4.99
CA THR A 161 6.57 -16.18 -6.31
C THR A 161 7.48 -15.24 -7.09
N ILE A 162 7.54 -13.95 -6.75
CA ILE A 162 8.39 -12.96 -7.41
C ILE A 162 9.80 -12.83 -6.82
N VAL A 163 10.07 -13.42 -5.64
CA VAL A 163 11.38 -13.35 -4.97
C VAL A 163 11.87 -14.71 -4.47
N THR A 164 10.98 -15.67 -4.25
CA THR A 164 11.32 -17.03 -3.80
C THR A 164 11.93 -17.84 -4.95
N LYS A 165 12.81 -18.77 -4.62
CA LYS A 165 13.51 -19.64 -5.58
C LYS A 165 13.40 -21.11 -5.17
N GLY A 166 13.82 -22.00 -6.08
CA GLY A 166 13.94 -23.43 -5.83
C GLY A 166 12.63 -24.13 -5.48
N PRO A 167 12.67 -25.24 -4.72
CA PRO A 167 11.50 -26.08 -4.45
C PRO A 167 10.33 -25.37 -3.78
N LEU A 168 10.58 -24.31 -3.01
CA LEU A 168 9.52 -23.53 -2.41
C LEU A 168 8.75 -22.71 -3.46
N LEU A 169 9.41 -22.13 -4.47
CA LEU A 169 8.75 -21.49 -5.60
C LEU A 169 7.83 -22.47 -6.33
N ASP A 170 8.33 -23.66 -6.64
CA ASP A 170 7.56 -24.70 -7.32
C ASP A 170 6.30 -25.08 -6.52
N ALA A 171 6.44 -25.23 -5.19
CA ALA A 171 5.33 -25.52 -4.31
C ALA A 171 4.29 -24.37 -4.27
N TYR A 172 4.73 -23.10 -4.25
CA TYR A 172 3.84 -21.94 -4.33
C TYR A 172 3.03 -21.93 -5.63
N VAL A 173 3.70 -22.19 -6.77
CA VAL A 173 3.04 -22.26 -8.09
C VAL A 173 2.03 -23.42 -8.12
N GLN A 174 2.43 -24.63 -7.71
CA GLN A 174 1.57 -25.82 -7.70
C GLN A 174 0.33 -25.66 -6.82
N LEU A 175 0.48 -24.98 -5.68
CA LEU A 175 -0.62 -24.74 -4.73
C LEU A 175 -1.44 -23.51 -5.06
N GLY A 176 -1.10 -22.78 -6.14
CA GLY A 176 -1.85 -21.57 -6.52
C GLY A 176 -1.68 -20.40 -5.54
N LEU A 177 -0.50 -20.30 -4.91
CA LEU A 177 -0.17 -19.21 -3.97
C LEU A 177 0.49 -18.04 -4.70
N THR A 178 -0.18 -17.57 -5.75
CA THR A 178 0.28 -16.49 -6.62
C THR A 178 -0.46 -15.19 -6.31
N PRO A 179 0.10 -14.01 -6.62
CA PRO A 179 -0.53 -12.71 -6.36
C PRO A 179 -1.68 -12.34 -7.33
N GLY A 180 -2.30 -13.31 -7.95
CA GLY A 180 -3.33 -13.13 -8.98
C GLY A 180 -2.75 -13.05 -10.40
N ALA A 181 -3.64 -13.13 -11.38
CA ALA A 181 -3.28 -13.01 -12.78
C ALA A 181 -2.99 -11.53 -13.14
N VAL A 182 -2.00 -11.31 -13.98
CA VAL A 182 -1.63 -9.99 -14.50
C VAL A 182 -2.06 -9.80 -15.95
N SER A 183 -2.58 -10.85 -16.60
CA SER A 183 -3.02 -10.89 -17.98
C SER A 183 -3.96 -12.07 -18.19
N ARG A 184 -4.91 -11.96 -19.12
CA ARG A 184 -5.69 -13.11 -19.64
C ARG A 184 -4.85 -14.02 -20.53
N LYS A 185 -3.79 -13.48 -21.10
CA LYS A 185 -2.88 -14.22 -21.98
C LYS A 185 -1.77 -14.83 -21.16
N GLN A 186 -1.43 -16.08 -21.46
CA GLN A 186 -0.25 -16.68 -20.89
C GLN A 186 0.98 -15.95 -21.43
N LEU A 187 1.80 -15.41 -20.52
CA LEU A 187 3.03 -14.73 -20.92
C LEU A 187 4.10 -15.77 -21.30
N PRO A 188 4.89 -15.51 -22.35
CA PRO A 188 5.94 -16.42 -22.77
C PRO A 188 6.91 -16.78 -21.63
N GLY A 189 7.19 -18.08 -21.47
CA GLY A 189 8.12 -18.58 -20.45
C GLY A 189 7.57 -18.62 -19.01
N GLN A 190 6.29 -18.24 -18.80
CA GLN A 190 5.66 -18.38 -17.50
C GLN A 190 4.77 -19.63 -17.44
N PRO A 191 4.77 -20.37 -16.30
CA PRO A 191 3.82 -21.46 -16.12
C PRO A 191 2.37 -20.91 -16.09
N PRO A 192 1.36 -21.76 -16.39
CA PRO A 192 -0.02 -21.37 -16.18
C PRO A 192 -0.25 -20.90 -14.75
N ILE A 193 -0.85 -19.72 -14.57
CA ILE A 193 -1.18 -19.21 -13.25
C ILE A 193 -2.43 -19.90 -12.77
N THR A 194 -2.26 -20.85 -11.84
CA THR A 194 -3.37 -21.36 -11.03
C THR A 194 -3.46 -20.51 -9.76
N THR A 195 -4.69 -20.27 -9.29
CA THR A 195 -4.91 -19.49 -8.07
C THR A 195 -5.79 -20.31 -7.12
N ALA A 196 -5.50 -20.28 -5.83
CA ALA A 196 -6.37 -20.87 -4.82
C ALA A 196 -7.80 -20.29 -4.96
N PRO A 197 -8.87 -21.09 -4.78
CA PRO A 197 -10.24 -20.65 -5.11
C PRO A 197 -10.85 -19.64 -4.13
N SER A 198 -10.21 -19.43 -2.96
CA SER A 198 -10.66 -18.47 -1.93
C SER A 198 -9.50 -18.08 -1.02
N LEU A 199 -9.66 -16.97 -0.27
CA LEU A 199 -8.71 -16.58 0.79
C LEU A 199 -8.57 -17.64 1.88
N ALA A 200 -9.63 -18.36 2.20
CA ALA A 200 -9.59 -19.46 3.16
C ALA A 200 -8.69 -20.60 2.66
N GLU A 201 -8.90 -21.01 1.42
CA GLU A 201 -8.09 -22.08 0.82
C GLU A 201 -6.65 -21.63 0.57
N PHE A 202 -6.43 -20.35 0.19
CA PHE A 202 -5.10 -19.76 0.11
C PHE A 202 -4.35 -19.87 1.45
N ALA A 203 -5.00 -19.50 2.56
CA ALA A 203 -4.42 -19.60 3.90
C ALA A 203 -4.14 -21.05 4.30
N ASN A 204 -5.08 -21.98 4.03
CA ASN A 204 -4.93 -23.41 4.34
C ASN A 204 -3.71 -24.01 3.60
N ARG A 205 -3.60 -23.77 2.31
CA ARG A 205 -2.47 -24.27 1.49
C ARG A 205 -1.15 -23.64 1.93
N LEU A 206 -1.13 -22.33 2.20
CA LEU A 206 0.06 -21.63 2.66
C LEU A 206 0.59 -22.20 3.99
N ALA A 207 -0.31 -22.60 4.90
CA ALA A 207 0.05 -23.17 6.19
C ALA A 207 0.76 -24.54 6.09
N THR A 208 0.67 -25.22 4.95
CA THR A 208 1.37 -26.51 4.72
C THR A 208 2.83 -26.35 4.36
N LEU A 209 3.27 -25.14 4.00
CA LEU A 209 4.62 -24.88 3.50
C LEU A 209 5.54 -24.32 4.59
N PRO A 210 6.84 -24.65 4.54
CA PRO A 210 7.81 -24.08 5.46
C PRO A 210 8.09 -22.62 5.14
N LEU A 211 8.49 -21.87 6.16
CA LEU A 211 8.95 -20.51 6.08
C LEU A 211 10.37 -20.43 5.54
N VAL A 212 10.75 -19.30 4.94
CA VAL A 212 12.13 -19.02 4.49
C VAL A 212 13.06 -18.64 5.64
N ALA A 213 12.50 -18.14 6.76
CA ALA A 213 13.24 -17.74 7.96
C ALA A 213 12.32 -17.76 9.19
N ASP A 214 12.91 -17.77 10.39
CA ASP A 214 12.15 -17.62 11.63
C ASP A 214 11.41 -16.27 11.67
N PRO A 215 10.15 -16.24 12.09
CA PRO A 215 9.37 -15.01 12.19
C PRO A 215 10.10 -13.92 12.99
N GLY A 216 10.13 -12.71 12.46
CA GLY A 216 10.76 -11.54 13.07
C GLY A 216 12.28 -11.49 12.92
N THR A 217 12.94 -12.38 12.18
CA THR A 217 14.41 -12.38 12.06
C THR A 217 14.94 -11.78 10.78
N VAL A 218 14.17 -11.86 9.70
CA VAL A 218 14.55 -11.37 8.36
C VAL A 218 13.38 -10.66 7.72
N TRP A 219 13.62 -9.51 7.12
CA TRP A 219 12.66 -8.90 6.21
C TRP A 219 12.73 -9.63 4.86
N SER A 220 11.61 -10.18 4.42
CA SER A 220 11.49 -10.86 3.13
C SER A 220 10.12 -10.53 2.52
N TYR A 221 10.13 -9.88 1.35
CA TYR A 221 8.90 -9.55 0.65
C TYR A 221 8.06 -10.81 0.38
N SER A 222 6.76 -10.76 0.68
CA SER A 222 5.98 -11.99 0.81
C SER A 222 4.48 -11.77 0.55
N VAL A 223 3.73 -12.89 0.50
CA VAL A 223 2.25 -12.92 0.43
C VAL A 223 1.58 -12.53 1.76
N SER A 224 2.30 -11.91 2.68
CA SER A 224 1.80 -11.60 4.03
C SER A 224 0.53 -10.75 4.02
N LEU A 225 0.41 -9.78 3.12
CA LEU A 225 -0.77 -8.90 3.06
C LEU A 225 -1.98 -9.60 2.40
N ASP A 226 -1.76 -10.61 1.57
CA ASP A 226 -2.84 -11.48 1.08
C ASP A 226 -3.39 -12.33 2.23
N LEU A 227 -2.51 -12.93 3.04
CA LEU A 227 -2.89 -13.66 4.25
C LEU A 227 -3.56 -12.74 5.29
N MET A 228 -3.12 -11.47 5.40
CA MET A 228 -3.76 -10.47 6.27
C MET A 228 -5.20 -10.20 5.82
N GLY A 229 -5.51 -10.23 4.53
CA GLY A 229 -6.88 -10.17 4.04
C GLY A 229 -7.78 -11.23 4.67
N ARG A 230 -7.28 -12.48 4.80
CA ARG A 230 -8.03 -13.55 5.48
C ARG A 230 -8.21 -13.29 6.98
N ILE A 231 -7.21 -12.76 7.65
CA ILE A 231 -7.33 -12.40 9.08
C ILE A 231 -8.34 -11.27 9.27
N ILE A 232 -8.36 -10.28 8.36
CA ILE A 232 -9.37 -9.21 8.37
C ILE A 232 -10.78 -9.80 8.23
N GLU A 233 -11.01 -10.77 7.33
CA GLU A 233 -12.30 -11.45 7.23
C GLU A 233 -12.72 -12.11 8.56
N LEU A 234 -11.82 -12.86 9.16
CA LEU A 234 -12.11 -13.60 10.40
C LEU A 234 -12.33 -12.65 11.60
N ALA A 235 -11.54 -11.61 11.73
CA ALA A 235 -11.64 -10.65 12.82
C ALA A 235 -12.85 -9.72 12.68
N SER A 236 -13.23 -9.37 11.45
CA SER A 236 -14.37 -8.47 11.18
C SER A 236 -15.70 -9.21 11.07
N GLY A 237 -15.69 -10.48 10.67
CA GLY A 237 -16.87 -11.24 10.28
C GLY A 237 -17.44 -10.85 8.93
N LYS A 238 -16.67 -10.14 8.08
CA LYS A 238 -17.09 -9.64 6.76
C LYS A 238 -16.13 -10.09 5.67
N PRO A 239 -16.59 -10.29 4.41
CA PRO A 239 -15.68 -10.42 3.28
C PRO A 239 -14.70 -9.26 3.21
N PHE A 240 -13.46 -9.52 2.77
CA PHE A 240 -12.38 -8.54 2.83
C PHE A 240 -12.68 -7.27 2.00
N ASP A 241 -13.17 -7.42 0.79
CA ASP A 241 -13.58 -6.31 -0.08
C ASP A 241 -14.74 -5.49 0.51
N VAL A 242 -15.73 -6.16 1.13
CA VAL A 242 -16.85 -5.51 1.82
C VAL A 242 -16.34 -4.69 3.01
N PHE A 243 -15.40 -5.24 3.79
CA PHE A 243 -14.80 -4.50 4.90
C PHE A 243 -14.08 -3.24 4.42
N LEU A 244 -13.28 -3.33 3.34
CA LEU A 244 -12.62 -2.16 2.77
C LEU A 244 -13.61 -1.13 2.25
N GLN A 245 -14.68 -1.60 1.57
CA GLN A 245 -15.72 -0.72 1.04
C GLN A 245 -16.39 0.08 2.15
N GLU A 246 -16.81 -0.58 3.22
CA GLU A 246 -17.55 0.07 4.31
C GLU A 246 -16.67 0.95 5.20
N ARG A 247 -15.43 0.55 5.46
CA ARG A 247 -14.59 1.19 6.46
C ARG A 247 -13.61 2.21 5.87
N ILE A 248 -13.28 2.10 4.58
CA ILE A 248 -12.28 2.93 3.92
C ILE A 248 -12.86 3.63 2.69
N PHE A 249 -13.34 2.86 1.69
CA PHE A 249 -13.67 3.46 0.40
C PHE A 249 -14.90 4.37 0.46
N ALA A 250 -16.00 3.90 1.02
CA ALA A 250 -17.23 4.71 1.10
C ALA A 250 -17.04 5.96 2.00
N PRO A 251 -16.48 5.88 3.23
CA PRO A 251 -16.26 7.06 4.05
C PRO A 251 -15.32 8.09 3.41
N LEU A 252 -14.32 7.62 2.66
CA LEU A 252 -13.37 8.49 1.97
C LEU A 252 -13.85 8.91 0.56
N ASP A 253 -15.07 8.53 0.14
CA ASP A 253 -15.60 8.79 -1.22
C ASP A 253 -14.63 8.30 -2.33
N MET A 254 -14.07 7.09 -2.14
CA MET A 254 -13.21 6.39 -3.10
C MET A 254 -14.09 5.52 -4.02
N THR A 255 -14.83 6.16 -4.91
CA THR A 255 -15.87 5.55 -5.75
C THR A 255 -15.34 4.80 -6.97
N SER A 256 -14.05 4.91 -7.23
CA SER A 256 -13.33 4.31 -8.37
C SER A 256 -12.22 3.35 -7.92
N SER A 257 -12.47 2.60 -6.83
CA SER A 257 -11.52 1.63 -6.25
C SER A 257 -12.15 0.24 -6.24
N TYR A 258 -11.58 -0.72 -7.00
CA TYR A 258 -12.22 -1.99 -7.34
C TYR A 258 -11.26 -3.17 -7.26
N PHE A 259 -11.74 -4.35 -6.82
CA PHE A 259 -11.10 -5.65 -7.07
C PHE A 259 -11.60 -6.30 -8.38
N GLN A 260 -12.76 -5.89 -8.85
CA GLN A 260 -13.29 -6.18 -10.18
C GLN A 260 -13.81 -4.86 -10.77
N VAL A 261 -13.23 -4.43 -11.88
CA VAL A 261 -13.67 -3.20 -12.55
C VAL A 261 -15.04 -3.41 -13.19
N PRO A 262 -16.05 -2.58 -12.86
CA PRO A 262 -17.37 -2.68 -13.50
C PRO A 262 -17.28 -2.44 -15.00
N GLN A 263 -18.12 -3.12 -15.78
CA GLN A 263 -18.14 -2.99 -17.23
C GLN A 263 -18.44 -1.54 -17.68
N SER A 264 -19.19 -0.77 -16.88
CA SER A 264 -19.46 0.66 -17.13
C SER A 264 -18.20 1.51 -17.12
N GLU A 265 -17.15 1.07 -16.39
CA GLU A 265 -15.91 1.82 -16.14
C GLU A 265 -14.76 1.43 -17.08
N VAL A 266 -14.97 0.43 -17.96
CA VAL A 266 -13.92 -0.10 -18.85
C VAL A 266 -13.28 0.97 -19.73
N LYS A 267 -14.03 2.01 -20.12
CA LYS A 267 -13.53 3.12 -20.96
C LYS A 267 -12.48 3.99 -20.27
N ARG A 268 -12.35 3.90 -18.94
CA ARG A 268 -11.38 4.62 -18.12
C ARG A 268 -10.15 3.79 -17.81
N LEU A 269 -10.17 2.47 -18.08
CA LEU A 269 -9.09 1.56 -17.70
C LEU A 269 -7.93 1.66 -18.70
N THR A 270 -6.75 1.99 -18.17
CA THR A 270 -5.49 2.06 -18.92
C THR A 270 -5.05 0.67 -19.40
N THR A 271 -4.24 0.60 -20.45
CA THR A 271 -3.55 -0.64 -20.85
C THR A 271 -2.27 -0.81 -20.05
N ASN A 272 -2.03 -2.02 -19.52
CA ASN A 272 -0.78 -2.36 -18.85
C ASN A 272 0.22 -2.96 -19.85
N TYR A 273 1.46 -2.50 -19.77
CA TYR A 273 2.56 -2.89 -20.66
C TYR A 273 3.65 -3.63 -19.90
N PHE A 274 4.45 -4.39 -20.64
CA PHE A 274 5.75 -4.87 -20.18
C PHE A 274 6.83 -4.14 -20.99
N GLY A 275 7.77 -3.50 -20.28
CA GLY A 275 8.91 -2.82 -20.86
C GLY A 275 10.09 -3.76 -21.05
N ALA A 276 10.58 -3.85 -22.28
CA ALA A 276 11.78 -4.56 -22.64
C ALA A 276 12.76 -3.61 -23.36
N SER A 277 13.99 -4.06 -23.58
CA SER A 277 15.03 -3.27 -24.26
C SER A 277 14.66 -2.83 -25.69
N PHE A 278 13.73 -3.56 -26.33
CA PHE A 278 13.22 -3.28 -27.68
C PHE A 278 11.89 -2.52 -27.70
N GLY A 279 11.38 -2.08 -26.56
CA GLY A 279 10.14 -1.29 -26.42
C GLY A 279 9.13 -1.87 -25.44
N ALA A 280 7.98 -1.23 -25.32
CA ALA A 280 6.86 -1.67 -24.47
C ALA A 280 5.82 -2.43 -25.31
N PHE A 281 5.32 -3.56 -24.79
CA PHE A 281 4.25 -4.32 -25.42
C PHE A 281 3.08 -4.57 -24.46
N PRO A 282 1.81 -4.55 -24.93
CA PRO A 282 0.66 -4.68 -24.08
C PRO A 282 0.52 -6.11 -23.53
N ILE A 283 0.45 -6.22 -22.21
CA ILE A 283 0.22 -7.50 -21.51
C ILE A 283 -1.20 -7.63 -20.98
N ASP A 284 -1.87 -6.51 -20.68
CA ASP A 284 -3.24 -6.49 -20.20
C ASP A 284 -3.97 -5.25 -20.75
N PRO A 285 -4.58 -5.33 -21.96
CA PRO A 285 -5.32 -4.22 -22.56
C PRO A 285 -6.49 -3.77 -21.70
N GLY A 286 -6.77 -2.45 -21.65
CA GLY A 286 -7.83 -1.90 -20.80
C GLY A 286 -9.22 -2.45 -21.15
N ASN A 287 -9.50 -2.66 -22.43
CA ASN A 287 -10.79 -3.18 -22.91
C ASN A 287 -10.91 -4.71 -22.85
N ASP A 288 -9.83 -5.43 -22.57
CA ASP A 288 -9.77 -6.89 -22.45
C ASP A 288 -8.93 -7.31 -21.25
N SER A 289 -9.10 -6.59 -20.14
CA SER A 289 -8.29 -6.78 -18.92
C SER A 289 -8.78 -7.95 -18.07
N VAL A 290 -7.84 -8.66 -17.45
CA VAL A 290 -8.15 -9.67 -16.43
C VAL A 290 -8.87 -9.06 -15.21
N PHE A 291 -8.75 -7.76 -14.97
CA PHE A 291 -9.44 -7.06 -13.87
C PHE A 291 -10.93 -6.77 -14.16
N LEU A 292 -11.43 -7.10 -15.35
CA LEU A 292 -12.86 -7.12 -15.65
C LEU A 292 -13.53 -8.41 -15.16
N ASP A 293 -12.75 -9.46 -14.94
CA ASP A 293 -13.22 -10.74 -14.42
C ASP A 293 -13.32 -10.70 -12.90
N LYS A 294 -14.24 -11.49 -12.34
CA LYS A 294 -14.30 -11.68 -10.90
C LYS A 294 -13.04 -12.44 -10.45
N PRO A 295 -12.20 -11.87 -9.56
CA PRO A 295 -11.06 -12.59 -9.05
C PRO A 295 -11.49 -13.78 -8.19
N ALA A 296 -10.64 -14.80 -8.05
CA ALA A 296 -10.89 -15.93 -7.15
C ALA A 296 -11.16 -15.45 -5.72
N PHE A 297 -10.48 -14.40 -5.32
CA PHE A 297 -10.70 -13.64 -4.09
C PHE A 297 -10.04 -12.24 -4.21
N PRO A 298 -10.44 -11.26 -3.39
CA PRO A 298 -9.77 -9.96 -3.35
C PRO A 298 -8.36 -10.10 -2.76
N PHE A 299 -7.31 -9.87 -3.59
CA PHE A 299 -5.91 -9.99 -3.18
C PHE A 299 -5.48 -8.77 -2.38
N GLY A 300 -5.24 -8.93 -1.07
CA GLY A 300 -4.82 -7.85 -0.18
C GLY A 300 -3.41 -7.31 -0.45
N GLY A 301 -2.60 -8.08 -1.18
CA GLY A 301 -1.25 -7.70 -1.57
C GLY A 301 -1.13 -7.02 -2.93
N ALA A 302 -2.14 -7.17 -3.84
CA ALA A 302 -1.96 -6.71 -5.23
C ALA A 302 -3.24 -6.52 -6.06
N GLY A 303 -4.43 -6.74 -5.51
CA GLY A 303 -5.64 -6.93 -6.30
C GLY A 303 -6.40 -5.66 -6.69
N LEU A 304 -6.02 -4.49 -6.18
CA LEU A 304 -6.79 -3.26 -6.35
C LEU A 304 -6.50 -2.58 -7.70
N VAL A 305 -7.56 -2.10 -8.34
CA VAL A 305 -7.55 -1.06 -9.36
C VAL A 305 -8.13 0.20 -8.72
N SER A 306 -7.52 1.36 -8.95
CA SER A 306 -8.01 2.62 -8.41
C SER A 306 -7.74 3.78 -9.37
N SER A 307 -8.39 4.91 -9.12
CA SER A 307 -8.03 6.17 -9.77
C SER A 307 -6.99 6.94 -8.94
N PRO A 308 -6.16 7.79 -9.57
CA PRO A 308 -5.30 8.72 -8.86
C PRO A 308 -6.05 9.56 -7.84
N ARG A 309 -7.26 10.06 -8.17
CA ARG A 309 -8.12 10.84 -7.27
C ARG A 309 -8.47 10.05 -6.01
N ASP A 310 -8.92 8.82 -6.14
CA ASP A 310 -9.32 8.00 -5.00
C ASP A 310 -8.14 7.68 -4.09
N TYR A 311 -7.02 7.29 -4.69
CA TYR A 311 -5.83 6.97 -3.90
C TYR A 311 -5.26 8.22 -3.19
N ASP A 312 -5.37 9.43 -3.81
CA ASP A 312 -5.00 10.68 -3.14
C ASP A 312 -5.88 10.96 -1.91
N ARG A 313 -7.17 10.62 -1.94
CA ARG A 313 -8.05 10.73 -0.77
C ARG A 313 -7.59 9.83 0.38
N PHE A 314 -7.14 8.61 0.06
CA PHE A 314 -6.50 7.73 1.04
C PHE A 314 -5.20 8.35 1.59
N LEU A 315 -4.33 8.88 0.74
CA LEU A 315 -3.11 9.56 1.18
C LEU A 315 -3.41 10.83 1.98
N ALA A 316 -4.43 11.60 1.62
CA ALA A 316 -4.86 12.79 2.34
C ALA A 316 -5.40 12.44 3.74
N MET A 317 -6.14 11.33 3.88
CA MET A 317 -6.57 10.78 5.17
C MET A 317 -5.35 10.40 6.04
N LEU A 318 -4.34 9.75 5.47
CA LEU A 318 -3.09 9.44 6.19
C LEU A 318 -2.34 10.71 6.59
N MET A 319 -2.24 11.71 5.70
CA MET A 319 -1.65 13.02 5.98
C MET A 319 -2.42 13.74 7.11
N GLY A 320 -3.75 13.59 7.16
CA GLY A 320 -4.62 14.10 8.22
C GLY A 320 -4.67 13.20 9.47
N GLU A 321 -3.74 12.24 9.57
CA GLU A 321 -3.62 11.34 10.73
C GLU A 321 -4.96 10.67 11.09
N GLY A 322 -5.52 9.97 10.10
CA GLY A 322 -6.77 9.21 10.23
C GLY A 322 -8.04 9.96 9.85
N ALA A 323 -7.93 11.23 9.40
CA ALA A 323 -9.07 12.05 9.02
C ALA A 323 -8.90 12.72 7.65
N LEU A 324 -10.00 12.92 6.94
CA LEU A 324 -10.09 13.72 5.71
C LEU A 324 -11.29 14.68 5.84
N GLY A 325 -11.03 15.97 6.04
CA GLY A 325 -12.06 16.94 6.37
C GLY A 325 -12.84 16.54 7.63
N PRO A 326 -14.17 16.47 7.59
CA PRO A 326 -14.99 16.07 8.75
C PRO A 326 -15.01 14.56 9.00
N VAL A 327 -14.51 13.75 8.06
CA VAL A 327 -14.57 12.29 8.12
C VAL A 327 -13.31 11.75 8.81
N ARG A 328 -13.50 11.06 9.93
CA ARG A 328 -12.43 10.32 10.62
C ARG A 328 -12.71 8.83 10.53
N ILE A 329 -11.75 8.06 10.00
CA ILE A 329 -11.87 6.61 9.87
C ILE A 329 -10.97 5.85 10.86
N MET A 330 -9.98 6.52 11.48
CA MET A 330 -9.19 5.96 12.58
C MET A 330 -8.64 7.07 13.49
N GLN A 331 -8.29 6.73 14.71
CA GLN A 331 -7.70 7.67 15.67
C GLN A 331 -6.30 8.11 15.22
N ARG A 332 -5.91 9.28 15.69
CA ARG A 332 -4.60 9.88 15.37
C ARG A 332 -3.45 8.96 15.75
N GLU A 333 -3.49 8.41 16.94
CA GLU A 333 -2.46 7.56 17.51
C GLU A 333 -2.32 6.27 16.70
N THR A 334 -3.43 5.68 16.25
CA THR A 334 -3.44 4.49 15.39
C THR A 334 -2.87 4.79 14.02
N ALA A 335 -3.23 5.93 13.43
CA ALA A 335 -2.68 6.35 12.13
C ALA A 335 -1.16 6.61 12.21
N GLN A 336 -0.71 7.27 13.28
CA GLN A 336 0.72 7.51 13.53
C GLN A 336 1.48 6.20 13.72
N LEU A 337 0.94 5.27 14.51
CA LEU A 337 1.52 3.94 14.71
C LEU A 337 1.60 3.17 13.39
N ALA A 338 0.53 3.16 12.59
CA ALA A 338 0.49 2.50 11.29
C ALA A 338 1.61 2.96 10.33
N MET A 339 1.90 4.25 10.35
CA MET A 339 2.94 4.89 9.53
C MET A 339 4.33 4.93 10.19
N SER A 340 4.50 4.31 11.37
CA SER A 340 5.80 4.19 12.05
C SER A 340 6.53 2.91 11.64
N ASN A 341 7.82 2.82 11.97
CA ASN A 341 8.56 1.57 11.78
C ASN A 341 8.10 0.50 12.78
N LEU A 342 7.39 -0.51 12.28
CA LEU A 342 6.86 -1.63 13.05
C LEU A 342 7.74 -2.88 12.98
N VAL A 343 8.85 -2.85 12.24
CA VAL A 343 9.77 -3.99 12.10
C VAL A 343 10.29 -4.39 13.48
N PRO A 344 10.23 -5.68 13.87
CA PRO A 344 10.76 -6.14 15.13
C PRO A 344 12.25 -5.78 15.31
N PRO A 345 12.70 -5.38 16.50
CA PRO A 345 14.12 -5.12 16.77
C PRO A 345 15.00 -6.33 16.44
N GLY A 346 16.15 -6.08 15.83
CA GLY A 346 17.09 -7.13 15.42
C GLY A 346 16.76 -7.85 14.12
N THR A 347 15.68 -7.47 13.45
CA THR A 347 15.38 -8.00 12.11
C THR A 347 16.45 -7.58 11.11
N ARG A 348 16.98 -8.54 10.33
CA ARG A 348 17.91 -8.27 9.23
C ARG A 348 17.15 -7.72 8.02
N MET A 349 17.62 -6.59 7.48
CA MET A 349 16.98 -5.83 6.40
C MET A 349 17.87 -5.79 5.13
N GLU A 350 18.70 -6.81 4.91
CA GLU A 350 19.72 -6.81 3.83
C GLU A 350 19.12 -6.74 2.42
N SER A 351 17.93 -7.30 2.23
CA SER A 351 17.18 -7.25 0.96
C SER A 351 16.38 -5.95 0.78
N PHE A 352 16.46 -5.01 1.73
CA PHE A 352 15.69 -3.79 1.70
C PHE A 352 16.61 -2.57 1.56
N VAL A 353 16.05 -1.46 1.10
CA VAL A 353 16.85 -0.26 0.82
C VAL A 353 17.34 0.37 2.12
N LYS A 354 18.64 0.71 2.19
CA LYS A 354 19.25 1.39 3.34
C LYS A 354 18.47 2.66 3.70
N GLY A 355 18.28 2.90 5.00
CA GLY A 355 17.56 4.05 5.50
C GLY A 355 16.03 3.89 5.49
N GLN A 356 15.52 2.69 5.23
CA GLN A 356 14.10 2.39 5.28
C GLN A 356 13.78 1.29 6.30
N GLY A 357 12.66 1.45 6.98
CA GLY A 357 11.95 0.45 7.76
C GLY A 357 10.60 0.13 7.10
N PHE A 358 9.72 -0.54 7.82
CA PHE A 358 8.41 -0.94 7.31
C PHE A 358 7.33 -0.73 8.39
N GLY A 359 6.22 -0.12 7.99
CA GLY A 359 5.03 0.08 8.81
C GLY A 359 3.90 -0.89 8.43
N ALA A 360 2.67 -0.46 8.58
CA ALA A 360 1.51 -1.26 8.25
C ALA A 360 1.32 -1.38 6.72
N GLY A 361 2.01 -2.33 6.09
CA GLY A 361 1.92 -2.61 4.66
C GLY A 361 2.63 -1.62 3.74
N GLY A 362 3.46 -0.71 4.27
CA GLY A 362 4.25 0.25 3.50
C GLY A 362 5.62 0.53 4.11
N ARG A 363 6.56 0.99 3.28
CA ARG A 363 7.88 1.42 3.74
C ARG A 363 7.79 2.67 4.60
N VAL A 364 8.76 2.85 5.49
CA VAL A 364 8.91 4.04 6.32
C VAL A 364 10.34 4.54 6.21
N THR A 365 10.54 5.83 5.91
CA THR A 365 11.90 6.41 5.90
C THR A 365 12.39 6.61 7.32
N ILE A 366 13.48 5.92 7.68
CA ILE A 366 14.11 5.95 9.02
C ILE A 366 15.52 6.53 9.01
N GLY A 367 16.03 6.88 7.84
CA GLY A 367 17.35 7.51 7.63
C GLY A 367 17.39 8.36 6.38
N PRO A 368 18.49 9.09 6.13
CA PRO A 368 18.64 9.93 4.95
C PRO A 368 18.43 9.18 3.63
N ARG A 369 17.80 9.83 2.66
CA ARG A 369 17.48 9.29 1.33
C ARG A 369 17.89 10.26 0.24
N ASP A 370 18.41 9.73 -0.86
CA ASP A 370 18.80 10.52 -2.06
C ASP A 370 17.59 11.07 -2.84
N THR A 371 16.38 10.58 -2.50
CA THR A 371 15.12 11.06 -3.08
C THR A 371 14.66 12.39 -2.50
N GLY A 372 15.23 12.85 -1.39
CA GLY A 372 14.86 14.11 -0.72
C GLY A 372 13.67 13.98 0.25
N GLU A 373 13.08 12.82 0.38
CA GLU A 373 11.96 12.57 1.30
C GLU A 373 12.37 12.72 2.77
N GLY A 374 11.46 13.22 3.61
CA GLY A 374 11.68 13.41 5.05
C GLY A 374 11.61 12.12 5.86
N LEU A 375 12.14 12.16 7.08
CA LEU A 375 11.99 11.05 8.05
C LEU A 375 10.51 10.80 8.34
N GLY A 376 10.12 9.53 8.48
CA GLY A 376 8.74 9.12 8.70
C GLY A 376 7.87 9.15 7.44
N THR A 377 8.43 9.39 6.26
CA THR A 377 7.69 9.22 4.99
C THR A 377 7.21 7.79 4.87
N PHE A 378 5.89 7.62 4.70
CA PHE A 378 5.22 6.33 4.59
C PHE A 378 4.58 6.15 3.22
N GLY A 379 4.71 5.00 2.61
CA GLY A 379 4.07 4.67 1.33
C GLY A 379 4.60 3.40 0.70
N TRP A 380 4.12 3.07 -0.50
CA TRP A 380 4.59 1.90 -1.26
C TRP A 380 4.42 2.12 -2.76
N GLY A 381 5.05 1.27 -3.57
CA GLY A 381 4.92 1.25 -5.02
C GLY A 381 4.21 0.01 -5.54
N GLY A 382 3.83 0.01 -6.81
CA GLY A 382 3.21 -1.10 -7.51
C GLY A 382 4.05 -1.61 -8.69
N ALA A 383 3.84 -2.86 -9.05
CA ALA A 383 4.62 -3.53 -10.10
C ALA A 383 4.50 -2.88 -11.48
N ALA A 384 3.39 -2.17 -11.76
CA ALA A 384 3.19 -1.43 -13.01
C ALA A 384 3.73 0.01 -12.95
N SER A 385 4.79 0.25 -12.16
CA SER A 385 5.39 1.57 -11.98
C SER A 385 4.40 2.61 -11.45
N THR A 386 3.63 2.23 -10.44
CA THR A 386 2.81 3.13 -9.63
C THR A 386 3.50 3.37 -8.28
N ILE A 387 3.29 4.53 -7.66
CA ILE A 387 3.84 4.87 -6.35
C ILE A 387 2.95 5.87 -5.63
N GLY A 388 2.85 5.75 -4.29
CA GLY A 388 2.13 6.72 -3.46
C GLY A 388 2.74 6.81 -2.08
N TRP A 389 2.83 8.04 -1.53
CA TRP A 389 3.41 8.27 -0.20
C TRP A 389 2.87 9.53 0.47
N VAL A 390 3.08 9.58 1.78
CA VAL A 390 2.89 10.76 2.63
C VAL A 390 4.19 11.10 3.36
N ASP A 391 4.64 12.33 3.22
CA ASP A 391 5.79 12.91 3.92
C ASP A 391 5.28 13.95 4.92
N ARG A 392 4.99 13.51 6.15
CA ARG A 392 4.45 14.37 7.20
C ARG A 392 5.45 15.45 7.63
N THR A 393 6.75 15.15 7.55
CA THR A 393 7.81 16.11 7.92
C THR A 393 7.83 17.29 6.98
N ARG A 394 7.63 17.06 5.68
CA ARG A 394 7.60 18.12 4.65
C ARG A 394 6.19 18.61 4.34
N GLY A 395 5.16 17.96 4.89
CA GLY A 395 3.76 18.25 4.60
C GLY A 395 3.38 17.96 3.16
N ILE A 396 4.04 16.98 2.50
CA ILE A 396 3.79 16.61 1.10
C ILE A 396 3.18 15.20 1.05
N ARG A 397 2.13 15.04 0.26
CA ARG A 397 1.65 13.75 -0.20
C ARG A 397 1.71 13.72 -1.72
N ALA A 398 2.08 12.59 -2.28
CA ALA A 398 2.15 12.44 -3.72
C ALA A 398 1.85 11.02 -4.18
N SER A 399 1.34 10.90 -5.40
CA SER A 399 1.20 9.63 -6.11
C SER A 399 1.53 9.79 -7.58
N GLY A 400 2.29 8.83 -8.12
CA GLY A 400 2.66 8.75 -9.53
C GLY A 400 2.09 7.49 -10.16
N TRP A 401 1.52 7.61 -11.35
CA TRP A 401 0.74 6.58 -12.02
C TRP A 401 1.22 6.38 -13.45
N SER A 402 1.67 5.20 -13.73
CA SER A 402 1.89 4.67 -15.06
C SER A 402 1.41 3.23 -15.14
N GLN A 403 1.49 2.58 -16.30
CA GLN A 403 1.13 1.17 -16.44
C GLN A 403 2.18 0.45 -17.27
N ILE A 404 3.37 0.31 -16.67
CA ILE A 404 4.47 -0.45 -17.25
C ILE A 404 5.16 -1.30 -16.19
N MET A 405 5.20 -2.59 -16.42
CA MET A 405 5.99 -3.54 -15.64
C MET A 405 7.38 -3.68 -16.25
N THR A 406 8.41 -3.72 -15.42
CA THR A 406 9.80 -3.89 -15.87
C THR A 406 10.49 -4.97 -15.06
N MET A 407 11.53 -5.56 -15.62
CA MET A 407 12.45 -6.43 -14.87
C MET A 407 13.48 -5.55 -14.15
N GLY A 408 13.40 -5.48 -12.82
CA GLY A 408 14.35 -4.72 -12.00
C GLY A 408 13.93 -3.28 -11.73
N GLU A 409 14.71 -2.30 -12.17
CA GLU A 409 14.48 -0.90 -11.88
C GLU A 409 13.18 -0.34 -12.49
N GLN A 410 12.58 0.58 -11.78
CA GLN A 410 11.38 1.32 -12.23
C GLN A 410 11.74 2.80 -12.38
N PRO A 411 12.27 3.22 -13.55
CA PRO A 411 12.74 4.59 -13.77
C PRO A 411 11.67 5.65 -13.50
N PHE A 412 10.40 5.35 -13.83
CA PHE A 412 9.28 6.26 -13.60
C PHE A 412 9.12 6.58 -12.12
N THR A 413 9.03 5.57 -11.26
CA THR A 413 8.80 5.78 -9.81
C THR A 413 9.96 6.54 -9.15
N THR A 414 11.20 6.23 -9.55
CA THR A 414 12.40 6.90 -9.05
C THR A 414 12.48 8.34 -9.57
N GLY A 415 12.24 8.57 -10.86
CA GLY A 415 12.28 9.88 -11.50
C GLY A 415 11.21 10.81 -10.95
N PHE A 416 9.96 10.35 -10.88
CA PHE A 416 8.87 11.12 -10.29
C PHE A 416 9.13 11.41 -8.81
N GLY A 417 9.55 10.40 -8.03
CA GLY A 417 9.85 10.57 -6.60
C GLY A 417 10.88 11.68 -6.35
N LYS A 418 11.99 11.69 -7.10
CA LYS A 418 13.01 12.75 -6.99
C LYS A 418 12.49 14.13 -7.43
N SER A 419 11.72 14.18 -8.50
CA SER A 419 11.22 15.44 -9.07
C SER A 419 10.21 16.18 -8.18
N VAL A 420 9.53 15.47 -7.27
CA VAL A 420 8.64 16.07 -6.27
C VAL A 420 9.43 16.88 -5.21
N TYR A 421 10.70 16.57 -5.00
CA TYR A 421 11.54 17.24 -4.00
C TYR A 421 12.64 18.14 -4.62
N ALA A 422 12.65 18.29 -5.96
CA ALA A 422 13.62 19.08 -6.70
C ALA A 422 13.38 20.61 -6.61
#